data_3a219a9a3b559bbbccd0c26bd0d466b3
#
_entry.id   3a219a9a3b559bbbccd0c26bd0d466b3
#
_cell.length_a   1.000
_cell.length_b   1.000
_cell.length_c   1.000
_cell.angle_alpha   90.00
_cell.angle_beta   90.00
_cell.angle_gamma   90.00
#
_symmetry.space_group_name_H-M   'P 1'
#
loop_
_entity.id
_entity.type
_entity.pdbx_description
1 polymer ?
#
loop_
_entity_poly.entity_id
_entity_poly.type
_entity_poly.pdbx_seq_one_letter_code
_entity_poly.pdbx_strand_id
1 'polypeptide(L)'
;MAEVRIKIQSDPYQEKVRYYSWHGYWREITTSTNPGSGLLGERLVRGFFPFKAEEIVETISKEFGDGGRIQLVFEGSDDEWRELKSICSDGPCADSFDVERSERYLANARDVLPEIIEVFREIQPLVDDAVSERRKVSEQITKFVDVSSDVIPLCVLGNYSAGKSTFINALIGMEILPNGDEPVTARVFQIRRSKDRDRATIQFSFGDRHYLLRFDLDGLMENRELNGDPFYEDLSLRTTQAGTGMAVQMNGALKVINSHRQSGDGRRISDLIRIEVPFSDTDPWPHDREFVIFDTPGSNSASNEDHARVLKEAMEGLSNGLPIFVAEYSSLDSTDNANLYQEIEQIPAIDERFAMIVVNKADSADLPKGGFDDDEITQIMHWSIPSNLYGQGIYFVSSILGLGAKNSGEFISDNYAEKFEDQQRK
;
A
#
# COMPACT_ATOMS: atom_id res chain seq x y z
N MET A 1 27.71 -18.06 -34.04
CA MET A 1 26.61 -18.57 -33.26
C MET A 1 25.39 -17.80 -33.66
N ALA A 2 24.23 -18.40 -33.76
CA ALA A 2 22.99 -17.65 -34.06
C ALA A 2 22.65 -16.80 -32.84
N GLU A 3 22.39 -15.52 -33.08
CA GLU A 3 22.01 -14.58 -32.03
C GLU A 3 20.62 -14.97 -31.47
N VAL A 4 20.55 -15.31 -30.18
CA VAL A 4 19.29 -15.65 -29.53
C VAL A 4 18.51 -14.37 -29.28
N ARG A 5 17.28 -14.30 -29.81
CA ARG A 5 16.41 -13.14 -29.61
C ARG A 5 15.10 -13.60 -29.00
N ILE A 6 14.75 -13.02 -27.86
CA ILE A 6 13.50 -13.28 -27.12
C ILE A 6 12.72 -11.98 -27.02
N LYS A 7 11.40 -12.04 -27.22
CA LYS A 7 10.51 -10.90 -26.98
C LYS A 7 9.59 -11.22 -25.81
N ILE A 8 9.50 -10.28 -24.89
CA ILE A 8 8.53 -10.24 -23.81
C ILE A 8 7.45 -9.23 -24.22
N GLN A 9 6.21 -9.65 -24.23
CA GLN A 9 5.04 -8.80 -24.43
C GLN A 9 4.20 -8.81 -23.15
N SER A 10 4.17 -7.66 -22.46
CA SER A 10 3.36 -7.46 -21.28
C SER A 10 2.14 -6.60 -21.59
N ASP A 11 0.99 -7.01 -21.06
CA ASP A 11 -0.23 -6.24 -21.07
C ASP A 11 -0.68 -6.04 -19.61
N PRO A 12 -0.34 -4.90 -18.97
CA PRO A 12 -0.66 -4.64 -17.58
C PRO A 12 -2.17 -4.51 -17.33
N TYR A 13 -2.97 -4.20 -18.36
CA TYR A 13 -4.44 -4.07 -18.23
C TYR A 13 -5.14 -5.44 -18.23
N GLN A 14 -4.57 -6.42 -18.96
CA GLN A 14 -5.06 -7.81 -18.95
C GLN A 14 -4.31 -8.69 -17.96
N GLU A 15 -3.27 -8.15 -17.31
CA GLU A 15 -2.37 -8.87 -16.40
C GLU A 15 -1.79 -10.13 -17.06
N LYS A 16 -1.33 -10.00 -18.29
CA LYS A 16 -0.79 -11.11 -19.08
C LYS A 16 0.58 -10.78 -19.63
N VAL A 17 1.46 -11.77 -19.54
CA VAL A 17 2.76 -11.75 -20.21
C VAL A 17 2.83 -12.89 -21.22
N ARG A 18 3.34 -12.57 -22.42
CA ARG A 18 3.57 -13.54 -23.48
C ARG A 18 5.02 -13.48 -23.90
N TYR A 19 5.55 -14.59 -24.35
CA TYR A 19 6.94 -14.74 -24.73
C TYR A 19 7.05 -15.22 -26.17
N TYR A 20 8.05 -14.73 -26.89
CA TYR A 20 8.28 -15.10 -28.28
C TYR A 20 9.77 -15.33 -28.50
N SER A 21 10.12 -16.32 -29.32
CA SER A 21 11.46 -16.58 -29.82
C SER A 21 11.58 -16.20 -31.31
N TRP A 22 12.76 -15.74 -31.74
CA TRP A 22 13.00 -15.34 -33.13
C TRP A 22 13.49 -16.49 -34.00
N HIS A 23 12.75 -16.77 -35.08
CA HIS A 23 13.08 -17.78 -36.09
C HIS A 23 12.98 -17.21 -37.52
N GLY A 24 13.48 -15.96 -37.75
CA GLY A 24 13.20 -15.18 -38.95
C GLY A 24 11.82 -14.46 -38.86
N TYR A 25 11.03 -14.82 -37.92
CA TYR A 25 9.77 -14.17 -37.47
C TYR A 25 9.58 -14.48 -35.99
N TRP A 26 8.75 -13.68 -35.31
CA TRP A 26 8.41 -13.90 -33.91
C TRP A 26 7.44 -15.08 -33.79
N ARG A 27 7.87 -16.14 -33.11
CA ARG A 27 7.06 -17.33 -32.82
C ARG A 27 6.76 -17.36 -31.33
N GLU A 28 5.49 -17.44 -30.98
CA GLU A 28 5.06 -17.50 -29.59
C GLU A 28 5.55 -18.79 -28.91
N ILE A 29 6.07 -18.64 -27.70
CA ILE A 29 6.45 -19.73 -26.80
C ILE A 29 5.17 -20.23 -26.15
N THR A 30 4.80 -21.46 -26.46
CA THR A 30 3.59 -22.13 -25.98
C THR A 30 3.92 -23.56 -25.56
N THR A 31 3.01 -24.25 -24.91
CA THR A 31 3.18 -25.67 -24.56
C THR A 31 3.39 -26.57 -25.77
N SER A 32 2.95 -26.17 -26.98
CA SER A 32 3.17 -26.89 -28.23
C SER A 32 4.48 -26.55 -28.91
N THR A 33 5.00 -25.34 -28.72
CA THR A 33 6.26 -24.90 -29.35
C THR A 33 7.48 -25.16 -28.48
N ASN A 34 7.34 -25.00 -27.16
CA ASN A 34 8.37 -25.16 -26.14
C ASN A 34 7.81 -25.94 -24.95
N PRO A 35 7.54 -27.24 -25.08
CA PRO A 35 6.99 -28.05 -23.99
C PRO A 35 8.00 -28.10 -22.83
N GLY A 36 7.55 -27.72 -21.64
CA GLY A 36 8.38 -27.70 -20.43
C GLY A 36 9.14 -26.40 -20.16
N SER A 37 8.91 -25.32 -20.92
CA SER A 37 9.45 -24.01 -20.57
C SER A 37 8.83 -23.50 -19.27
N GLY A 38 9.67 -23.08 -18.34
CA GLY A 38 9.27 -22.45 -17.07
C GLY A 38 8.54 -21.11 -17.28
N LEU A 39 8.81 -20.43 -18.41
CA LEU A 39 8.11 -19.19 -18.78
C LEU A 39 6.59 -19.38 -18.93
N LEU A 40 6.12 -20.61 -19.12
CA LEU A 40 4.69 -20.92 -19.27
C LEU A 40 4.00 -21.24 -17.94
N GLY A 41 4.73 -21.19 -16.84
CA GLY A 41 4.16 -21.29 -15.50
C GLY A 41 3.09 -20.23 -15.26
N GLU A 42 2.00 -20.61 -14.59
CA GLU A 42 0.86 -19.69 -14.36
C GLU A 42 1.29 -18.38 -13.72
N ARG A 43 2.26 -18.43 -12.80
CA ARG A 43 2.84 -17.27 -12.14
C ARG A 43 3.52 -16.29 -13.10
N LEU A 44 4.20 -16.78 -14.15
CA LEU A 44 4.94 -15.94 -15.09
C LEU A 44 4.10 -15.42 -16.26
N VAL A 45 2.98 -16.09 -16.58
CA VAL A 45 2.07 -15.66 -17.65
C VAL A 45 0.93 -14.75 -17.17
N ARG A 46 0.65 -14.71 -15.86
CA ARG A 46 -0.43 -13.92 -15.29
C ARG A 46 0.08 -12.95 -14.21
N GLY A 47 -0.59 -11.79 -14.06
CA GLY A 47 -0.31 -10.72 -13.09
C GLY A 47 0.71 -9.70 -13.61
N PHE A 48 1.09 -8.76 -12.73
CA PHE A 48 1.93 -7.62 -13.10
C PHE A 48 3.37 -8.00 -13.35
N PHE A 49 3.89 -7.57 -14.48
CA PHE A 49 5.25 -7.84 -14.94
C PHE A 49 6.34 -7.41 -13.94
N PRO A 50 6.32 -6.20 -13.32
CA PRO A 50 7.40 -5.74 -12.45
C PRO A 50 7.74 -6.71 -11.31
N PHE A 51 6.73 -7.36 -10.71
CA PHE A 51 6.93 -8.30 -9.60
C PHE A 51 7.52 -9.65 -10.01
N LYS A 52 7.72 -9.87 -11.29
CA LYS A 52 8.17 -11.14 -11.88
C LYS A 52 9.33 -10.94 -12.82
N ALA A 53 9.68 -9.71 -13.09
CA ALA A 53 10.66 -9.36 -14.11
C ALA A 53 12.00 -10.05 -13.83
N GLU A 54 12.45 -10.14 -12.58
CA GLU A 54 13.68 -10.83 -12.18
C GLU A 54 13.59 -12.33 -12.46
N GLU A 55 12.52 -13.00 -12.01
CA GLU A 55 12.29 -14.44 -12.24
C GLU A 55 12.16 -14.76 -13.74
N ILE A 56 11.50 -13.89 -14.51
CA ILE A 56 11.40 -14.01 -15.98
C ILE A 56 12.80 -13.92 -16.61
N VAL A 57 13.59 -12.93 -16.23
CA VAL A 57 14.96 -12.73 -16.75
C VAL A 57 15.85 -13.93 -16.41
N GLU A 58 15.81 -14.41 -15.18
CA GLU A 58 16.54 -15.62 -14.78
C GLU A 58 16.09 -16.86 -15.56
N THR A 59 14.79 -17.05 -15.75
CA THR A 59 14.25 -18.19 -16.50
C THR A 59 14.69 -18.14 -17.96
N ILE A 60 14.65 -16.95 -18.59
CA ILE A 60 15.15 -16.76 -19.95
C ILE A 60 16.65 -17.06 -20.02
N SER A 61 17.43 -16.60 -19.07
CA SER A 61 18.88 -16.86 -19.00
C SER A 61 19.17 -18.36 -18.87
N LYS A 62 18.41 -19.09 -18.04
CA LYS A 62 18.56 -20.54 -17.83
C LYS A 62 18.16 -21.36 -19.07
N GLU A 63 17.07 -20.98 -19.75
CA GLU A 63 16.53 -21.75 -20.86
C GLU A 63 17.17 -21.44 -22.23
N PHE A 64 17.59 -20.20 -22.45
CA PHE A 64 18.06 -19.74 -23.75
C PHE A 64 19.52 -19.28 -23.73
N GLY A 65 20.16 -19.22 -22.54
CA GLY A 65 21.57 -18.86 -22.42
C GLY A 65 22.47 -20.00 -22.88
N ASP A 66 23.09 -19.85 -24.03
CA ASP A 66 24.08 -20.80 -24.59
C ASP A 66 25.54 -20.31 -24.42
N GLY A 67 25.76 -19.35 -23.51
CA GLY A 67 27.05 -18.70 -23.25
C GLY A 67 27.29 -17.43 -24.08
N GLY A 68 26.34 -17.03 -24.93
CA GLY A 68 26.26 -15.72 -25.58
C GLY A 68 25.32 -14.74 -24.94
N ARG A 69 25.33 -13.48 -25.40
CA ARG A 69 24.32 -12.50 -24.98
C ARG A 69 23.00 -12.76 -25.70
N ILE A 70 21.90 -12.61 -24.94
CA ILE A 70 20.54 -12.75 -25.44
C ILE A 70 20.02 -11.35 -25.76
N GLN A 71 19.52 -11.15 -26.98
CA GLN A 71 18.81 -9.93 -27.31
C GLN A 71 17.37 -10.01 -26.81
N LEU A 72 17.03 -9.16 -25.85
CA LEU A 72 15.74 -9.10 -25.22
C LEU A 72 14.95 -7.91 -25.76
N VAL A 73 13.84 -8.16 -26.46
CA VAL A 73 12.94 -7.13 -26.97
C VAL A 73 11.73 -7.02 -26.07
N PHE A 74 11.46 -5.84 -25.53
CA PHE A 74 10.35 -5.62 -24.64
C PHE A 74 9.23 -4.80 -25.29
N GLU A 75 8.00 -5.30 -25.17
CA GLU A 75 6.76 -4.66 -25.60
C GLU A 75 5.83 -4.59 -24.40
N GLY A 76 5.61 -3.40 -23.83
CA GLY A 76 4.80 -3.18 -22.63
C GLY A 76 4.75 -1.70 -22.28
N SER A 77 4.40 -1.37 -21.03
CA SER A 77 4.36 0.01 -20.55
C SER A 77 5.75 0.60 -20.30
N ASP A 78 5.81 1.91 -20.12
CA ASP A 78 7.04 2.64 -19.85
C ASP A 78 7.64 2.28 -18.48
N ASP A 79 6.79 2.11 -17.48
CA ASP A 79 7.21 1.74 -16.13
C ASP A 79 7.78 0.31 -16.10
N GLU A 80 7.12 -0.64 -16.78
CA GLU A 80 7.62 -2.02 -16.93
C GLU A 80 8.95 -2.07 -17.68
N TRP A 81 9.12 -1.22 -18.70
CA TRP A 81 10.38 -1.09 -19.42
C TRP A 81 11.52 -0.62 -18.52
N ARG A 82 11.27 0.39 -17.68
CA ARG A 82 12.29 0.90 -16.75
C ARG A 82 12.73 -0.17 -15.76
N GLU A 83 11.78 -0.94 -15.24
CA GLU A 83 12.04 -2.05 -14.34
C GLU A 83 12.91 -3.13 -15.00
N LEU A 84 12.49 -3.63 -16.17
CA LEU A 84 13.26 -4.61 -16.90
C LEU A 84 14.69 -4.12 -17.20
N LYS A 85 14.82 -2.87 -17.62
CA LYS A 85 16.12 -2.26 -17.94
C LYS A 85 17.01 -2.20 -16.69
N SER A 86 16.47 -1.84 -15.53
CA SER A 86 17.21 -1.82 -14.25
C SER A 86 17.70 -3.22 -13.89
N ILE A 87 16.84 -4.23 -13.94
CA ILE A 87 17.18 -5.63 -13.64
C ILE A 87 18.28 -6.14 -14.56
N CYS A 88 18.18 -5.86 -15.86
CA CYS A 88 19.19 -6.29 -16.84
C CYS A 88 20.48 -5.46 -16.81
N SER A 89 20.51 -4.30 -16.15
CA SER A 89 21.71 -3.46 -16.01
C SER A 89 22.45 -3.73 -14.71
N ASP A 90 21.73 -3.93 -13.62
CA ASP A 90 22.28 -3.96 -12.25
C ASP A 90 22.10 -5.32 -11.58
N GLY A 91 21.31 -6.24 -12.17
CA GLY A 91 20.97 -7.54 -11.61
C GLY A 91 22.07 -8.62 -11.82
N PRO A 92 21.88 -9.82 -11.24
CA PRO A 92 22.82 -10.93 -11.34
C PRO A 92 23.08 -11.40 -12.77
N CYS A 93 22.19 -11.10 -13.71
CA CYS A 93 22.26 -11.49 -15.12
C CYS A 93 22.64 -10.32 -16.06
N ALA A 94 23.15 -9.20 -15.54
CA ALA A 94 23.40 -7.97 -16.31
C ALA A 94 24.25 -8.18 -17.58
N ASP A 95 25.27 -9.03 -17.50
CA ASP A 95 26.15 -9.32 -18.64
C ASP A 95 25.54 -10.27 -19.68
N SER A 96 24.38 -10.84 -19.40
CA SER A 96 23.74 -11.86 -20.23
C SER A 96 22.77 -11.29 -21.28
N PHE A 97 22.40 -10.02 -21.18
CA PHE A 97 21.35 -9.44 -21.99
C PHE A 97 21.76 -8.16 -22.70
N ASP A 98 21.26 -8.01 -23.93
CA ASP A 98 21.17 -6.75 -24.65
C ASP A 98 19.68 -6.41 -24.77
N VAL A 99 19.22 -5.34 -24.09
CA VAL A 99 17.79 -5.02 -23.94
C VAL A 99 17.40 -3.92 -24.92
N GLU A 100 16.36 -4.17 -25.70
CA GLU A 100 15.80 -3.25 -26.69
C GLU A 100 14.32 -3.04 -26.46
N ARG A 101 13.86 -1.80 -26.53
CA ARG A 101 12.42 -1.49 -26.46
C ARG A 101 11.79 -1.66 -27.84
N SER A 102 10.63 -2.33 -27.90
CA SER A 102 9.84 -2.44 -29.12
C SER A 102 9.33 -1.05 -29.56
N GLU A 103 9.19 -0.84 -30.88
CA GLU A 103 8.48 0.34 -31.41
C GLU A 103 7.00 0.36 -30.99
N ARG A 104 6.44 -0.81 -30.68
CA ARG A 104 5.09 -0.95 -30.10
C ARG A 104 5.20 -0.97 -28.59
N TYR A 105 4.73 0.08 -27.95
CA TYR A 105 4.68 0.16 -26.50
C TYR A 105 3.32 0.73 -26.07
N LEU A 106 2.92 0.43 -24.85
CA LEU A 106 1.74 1.03 -24.25
C LEU A 106 2.15 2.39 -23.66
N ALA A 107 1.44 3.43 -24.03
CA ALA A 107 1.63 4.74 -23.42
C ALA A 107 1.33 4.63 -21.92
N ASN A 108 2.09 5.35 -21.10
CA ASN A 108 1.83 5.41 -19.68
C ASN A 108 0.45 6.06 -19.46
N ALA A 109 -0.40 5.44 -18.65
CA ALA A 109 -1.71 5.98 -18.32
C ALA A 109 -1.62 7.40 -17.75
N ARG A 110 -0.54 7.71 -17.02
CA ARG A 110 -0.26 9.06 -16.49
C ARG A 110 -0.15 10.12 -17.59
N ASP A 111 0.46 9.78 -18.71
CA ASP A 111 0.69 10.74 -19.79
C ASP A 111 -0.57 10.96 -20.63
N VAL A 112 -1.39 9.91 -20.78
CA VAL A 112 -2.59 9.92 -21.64
C VAL A 112 -3.85 10.35 -20.87
N LEU A 113 -3.93 10.01 -19.57
CA LEU A 113 -5.14 10.23 -18.78
C LEU A 113 -5.50 11.72 -18.62
N PRO A 114 -4.55 12.65 -18.40
CA PRO A 114 -4.86 14.08 -18.34
C PRO A 114 -5.49 14.60 -19.65
N GLU A 115 -4.99 14.15 -20.80
CA GLU A 115 -5.54 14.52 -22.10
C GLU A 115 -6.96 13.99 -22.29
N ILE A 116 -7.21 12.73 -21.87
CA ILE A 116 -8.56 12.13 -21.92
C ILE A 116 -9.52 12.88 -21.00
N ILE A 117 -9.08 13.26 -19.78
CA ILE A 117 -9.89 14.03 -18.84
C ILE A 117 -10.26 15.41 -19.42
N GLU A 118 -9.30 16.07 -20.08
CA GLU A 118 -9.54 17.39 -20.69
C GLU A 118 -10.58 17.29 -21.82
N VAL A 119 -10.40 16.35 -22.75
CA VAL A 119 -11.37 16.06 -23.81
C VAL A 119 -12.76 15.72 -23.23
N PHE A 120 -12.78 14.95 -22.15
CA PHE A 120 -14.02 14.56 -21.50
C PHE A 120 -14.76 15.76 -20.87
N ARG A 121 -14.03 16.69 -20.25
CA ARG A 121 -14.58 17.94 -19.72
C ARG A 121 -15.16 18.84 -20.81
N GLU A 122 -14.54 18.88 -21.98
CA GLU A 122 -15.05 19.63 -23.13
C GLU A 122 -16.35 19.04 -23.69
N ILE A 123 -16.49 17.71 -23.69
CA ILE A 123 -17.65 17.00 -24.17
C ILE A 123 -18.81 17.01 -23.16
N GLN A 124 -18.52 17.09 -21.88
CA GLN A 124 -19.51 17.02 -20.80
C GLN A 124 -20.71 17.94 -20.97
N PRO A 125 -20.57 19.26 -21.30
CA PRO A 125 -21.72 20.14 -21.50
C PRO A 125 -22.63 19.69 -22.65
N LEU A 126 -22.05 19.11 -23.71
CA LEU A 126 -22.80 18.62 -24.86
C LEU A 126 -23.60 17.35 -24.51
N VAL A 127 -23.06 16.50 -23.67
CA VAL A 127 -23.73 15.28 -23.18
C VAL A 127 -24.83 15.64 -22.18
N ASP A 128 -24.59 16.60 -21.30
CA ASP A 128 -25.58 17.08 -20.33
C ASP A 128 -26.81 17.71 -20.98
N ASP A 129 -26.62 18.37 -22.12
CA ASP A 129 -27.73 18.95 -22.90
C ASP A 129 -28.51 17.90 -23.72
N ALA A 130 -27.86 16.81 -24.13
CA ALA A 130 -28.42 15.81 -25.04
C ALA A 130 -29.14 14.64 -24.35
N VAL A 131 -28.88 14.38 -23.05
CA VAL A 131 -29.32 13.16 -22.37
C VAL A 131 -30.43 13.45 -21.35
N SER A 132 -31.56 12.76 -21.52
CA SER A 132 -32.70 12.84 -20.60
C SER A 132 -32.46 12.22 -19.22
N GLU A 133 -31.39 11.41 -19.03
CA GLU A 133 -31.01 10.77 -17.79
C GLU A 133 -29.73 11.38 -17.20
N ARG A 134 -29.70 12.68 -16.95
CA ARG A 134 -28.56 13.46 -16.45
C ARG A 134 -27.85 12.82 -15.23
N ARG A 135 -28.61 12.17 -14.35
CA ARG A 135 -28.05 11.58 -13.11
C ARG A 135 -27.09 10.43 -13.36
N LYS A 136 -27.40 9.53 -14.31
CA LYS A 136 -26.54 8.37 -14.62
C LYS A 136 -25.22 8.77 -15.27
N VAL A 137 -25.26 9.79 -16.13
CA VAL A 137 -24.06 10.30 -16.80
C VAL A 137 -23.15 10.99 -15.78
N SER A 138 -23.72 11.83 -14.92
CA SER A 138 -22.97 12.49 -13.84
C SER A 138 -22.30 11.49 -12.90
N GLU A 139 -22.99 10.40 -12.51
CA GLU A 139 -22.42 9.33 -11.69
C GLU A 139 -21.25 8.60 -12.39
N GLN A 140 -21.35 8.37 -13.71
CA GLN A 140 -20.26 7.77 -14.48
C GLN A 140 -19.06 8.70 -14.63
N ILE A 141 -19.32 9.99 -14.79
CA ILE A 141 -18.28 11.02 -14.84
C ILE A 141 -17.51 11.05 -13.52
N THR A 142 -18.22 11.10 -12.40
CA THR A 142 -17.60 11.09 -11.07
C THR A 142 -16.74 9.85 -10.90
N LYS A 143 -17.26 8.66 -11.23
CA LYS A 143 -16.48 7.41 -11.17
C LYS A 143 -15.24 7.44 -12.05
N PHE A 144 -15.31 8.01 -13.25
CA PHE A 144 -14.15 8.12 -14.14
C PHE A 144 -13.09 9.05 -13.56
N VAL A 145 -13.50 10.21 -13.04
CA VAL A 145 -12.59 11.16 -12.37
C VAL A 145 -11.95 10.52 -11.12
N ASP A 146 -12.72 9.79 -10.32
CA ASP A 146 -12.24 9.11 -9.12
C ASP A 146 -11.20 8.05 -9.46
N VAL A 147 -11.47 7.19 -10.46
CA VAL A 147 -10.51 6.16 -10.93
C VAL A 147 -9.25 6.79 -11.53
N SER A 148 -9.33 8.01 -12.04
CA SER A 148 -8.19 8.74 -12.62
C SER A 148 -7.42 9.61 -11.63
N SER A 149 -7.72 9.53 -10.34
CA SER A 149 -7.03 10.28 -9.30
C SER A 149 -5.54 9.90 -9.23
N ASP A 150 -4.66 10.90 -9.16
CA ASP A 150 -3.22 10.71 -8.93
C ASP A 150 -2.89 10.29 -7.49
N VAL A 151 -3.89 10.28 -6.62
CA VAL A 151 -3.78 9.88 -5.22
C VAL A 151 -3.98 8.38 -5.09
N ILE A 152 -3.01 7.69 -4.51
CA ILE A 152 -3.04 6.24 -4.31
C ILE A 152 -3.43 5.93 -2.86
N PRO A 153 -4.64 5.40 -2.61
CA PRO A 153 -5.05 4.99 -1.28
C PRO A 153 -4.43 3.63 -0.92
N LEU A 154 -3.74 3.57 0.21
CA LEU A 154 -3.23 2.34 0.81
C LEU A 154 -4.11 1.97 1.99
N CYS A 155 -4.86 0.89 1.89
CA CYS A 155 -5.77 0.43 2.94
C CYS A 155 -5.08 -0.66 3.78
N VAL A 156 -4.64 -0.30 4.99
CA VAL A 156 -3.99 -1.24 5.90
C VAL A 156 -5.07 -1.97 6.71
N LEU A 157 -5.19 -3.26 6.45
CA LEU A 157 -6.21 -4.16 6.95
C LEU A 157 -5.55 -5.25 7.80
N GLY A 158 -6.29 -5.89 8.69
CA GLY A 158 -5.74 -6.97 9.50
C GLY A 158 -6.45 -7.08 10.85
N ASN A 159 -6.22 -8.22 11.50
CA ASN A 159 -6.80 -8.49 12.81
C ASN A 159 -6.28 -7.54 13.89
N TYR A 160 -7.00 -7.51 15.00
CA TYR A 160 -6.52 -6.86 16.21
C TYR A 160 -5.17 -7.49 16.61
N SER A 161 -4.26 -6.69 17.13
CA SER A 161 -2.88 -7.11 17.51
C SER A 161 -1.94 -7.55 16.38
N ALA A 162 -2.35 -7.59 15.12
CA ALA A 162 -1.45 -7.89 14.01
C ALA A 162 -0.32 -6.85 13.84
N GLY A 163 -0.44 -5.70 14.50
CA GLY A 163 0.57 -4.64 14.48
C GLY A 163 0.40 -3.66 13.32
N LYS A 164 -0.84 -3.43 12.84
CA LYS A 164 -1.15 -2.47 11.77
C LYS A 164 -0.60 -1.08 12.04
N SER A 165 -0.95 -0.49 13.20
CA SER A 165 -0.49 0.85 13.56
C SER A 165 1.03 0.93 13.71
N THR A 166 1.68 -0.14 14.20
CA THR A 166 3.14 -0.24 14.24
C THR A 166 3.74 -0.30 12.85
N PHE A 167 3.12 -1.06 11.94
CA PHE A 167 3.52 -1.14 10.54
C PHE A 167 3.41 0.23 9.85
N ILE A 168 2.30 0.94 10.06
CA ILE A 168 2.11 2.29 9.52
C ILE A 168 3.13 3.26 10.11
N ASN A 169 3.36 3.23 11.43
CA ASN A 169 4.41 4.03 12.07
C ASN A 169 5.79 3.75 11.46
N ALA A 170 6.10 2.48 11.16
CA ALA A 170 7.33 2.09 10.47
C ALA A 170 7.36 2.58 9.01
N LEU A 171 6.25 2.55 8.29
CA LEU A 171 6.16 3.09 6.92
C LEU A 171 6.47 4.59 6.89
N ILE A 172 5.86 5.37 7.78
CA ILE A 172 6.08 6.82 7.84
C ILE A 172 7.39 7.21 8.53
N GLY A 173 7.98 6.30 9.33
CA GLY A 173 9.20 6.52 10.08
C GLY A 173 9.03 7.36 11.35
N MET A 174 7.79 7.40 11.90
CA MET A 174 7.45 8.19 13.08
C MET A 174 6.39 7.49 13.92
N GLU A 175 6.56 7.39 15.25
CA GLU A 175 5.63 6.75 16.16
C GLU A 175 4.48 7.70 16.54
N ILE A 176 3.54 7.94 15.62
CA ILE A 176 2.38 8.82 15.88
C ILE A 176 1.12 8.05 16.25
N LEU A 177 0.86 6.89 15.61
CA LEU A 177 -0.31 6.09 15.93
C LEU A 177 -0.14 5.41 17.28
N PRO A 178 -1.15 5.48 18.15
CA PRO A 178 -1.07 4.88 19.47
C PRO A 178 -1.06 3.35 19.38
N ASN A 179 -0.28 2.76 20.26
CA ASN A 179 -0.24 1.32 20.50
C ASN A 179 -1.12 1.02 21.71
N GLY A 180 -1.98 0.05 21.63
CA GLY A 180 -2.83 -0.29 22.76
C GLY A 180 -3.28 -1.74 22.72
N ASP A 181 -3.25 -2.39 23.86
CA ASP A 181 -3.83 -3.73 24.11
C ASP A 181 -5.34 -3.66 24.39
N GLU A 182 -5.91 -2.46 24.46
CA GLU A 182 -7.36 -2.28 24.61
C GLU A 182 -8.05 -2.06 23.26
N PRO A 183 -9.23 -2.66 23.05
CA PRO A 183 -10.03 -2.42 21.85
C PRO A 183 -10.38 -0.94 21.77
N VAL A 184 -9.63 -0.22 20.96
CA VAL A 184 -9.85 1.20 20.71
C VAL A 184 -11.10 1.35 19.87
N THR A 185 -11.87 2.39 20.17
CA THR A 185 -13.06 2.76 19.40
C THR A 185 -12.74 2.75 17.91
N ALA A 186 -13.61 2.13 17.14
CA ALA A 186 -13.51 1.97 15.70
C ALA A 186 -13.45 3.31 14.96
N ARG A 187 -12.24 3.83 14.72
CA ARG A 187 -12.02 5.03 13.90
C ARG A 187 -11.05 4.72 12.78
N VAL A 188 -11.30 5.31 11.63
CA VAL A 188 -10.39 5.26 10.47
C VAL A 188 -9.47 6.45 10.55
N PHE A 189 -8.16 6.21 10.54
CA PHE A 189 -7.16 7.25 10.36
C PHE A 189 -6.79 7.38 8.89
N GLN A 190 -6.98 8.57 8.34
CA GLN A 190 -6.51 8.93 7.01
C GLN A 190 -5.22 9.72 7.15
N ILE A 191 -4.09 9.16 6.72
CA ILE A 191 -2.77 9.72 6.91
C ILE A 191 -2.22 10.16 5.56
N ARG A 192 -1.81 11.42 5.47
CA ARG A 192 -1.19 12.03 4.30
C ARG A 192 0.21 12.54 4.65
N ARG A 193 1.08 12.57 3.64
CA ARG A 193 2.38 13.20 3.78
C ARG A 193 2.24 14.72 3.80
N SER A 194 2.79 15.36 4.84
CA SER A 194 2.93 16.82 4.88
C SER A 194 3.91 17.31 3.82
N LYS A 195 3.57 18.42 3.18
CA LYS A 195 4.49 19.13 2.27
C LYS A 195 5.56 19.91 3.05
N ASP A 196 5.26 20.27 4.29
CA ASP A 196 6.16 20.94 5.21
C ASP A 196 6.75 19.90 6.18
N ARG A 197 8.07 19.83 6.27
CA ARG A 197 8.77 18.87 7.12
C ARG A 197 8.68 19.16 8.61
N ASP A 198 8.40 20.41 8.94
CA ASP A 198 8.36 20.93 10.30
C ASP A 198 6.93 21.08 10.82
N ARG A 199 5.94 20.63 10.06
CA ARG A 199 4.53 20.83 10.36
C ARG A 199 3.71 19.56 10.21
N ALA A 200 2.81 19.36 11.19
CA ALA A 200 1.82 18.30 11.13
C ALA A 200 0.45 18.82 11.57
N THR A 201 -0.61 18.11 11.19
CA THR A 201 -1.98 18.42 11.59
C THR A 201 -2.79 17.20 11.95
N ILE A 202 -3.74 17.36 12.86
CA ILE A 202 -4.81 16.38 13.12
C ILE A 202 -6.14 17.10 13.00
N GLN A 203 -7.04 16.58 12.16
CA GLN A 203 -8.37 17.15 11.92
C GLN A 203 -9.45 16.14 12.26
N PHE A 204 -10.47 16.57 12.98
CA PHE A 204 -11.64 15.77 13.35
C PHE A 204 -12.82 16.65 13.71
N SER A 205 -14.00 16.05 13.91
CA SER A 205 -15.16 16.75 14.45
C SER A 205 -15.53 16.17 15.80
N PHE A 206 -16.03 17.01 16.70
CA PHE A 206 -16.66 16.61 17.95
C PHE A 206 -18.04 17.27 18.04
N GLY A 207 -19.09 16.47 17.91
CA GLY A 207 -20.41 16.98 17.59
C GLY A 207 -20.39 17.74 16.25
N ASP A 208 -20.96 18.95 16.22
CA ASP A 208 -21.03 19.78 15.03
C ASP A 208 -19.80 20.69 14.85
N ARG A 209 -18.83 20.64 15.77
CA ARG A 209 -17.65 21.49 15.73
C ARG A 209 -16.46 20.76 15.11
N HIS A 210 -15.75 21.48 14.22
CA HIS A 210 -14.50 20.99 13.60
C HIS A 210 -13.30 21.46 14.42
N TYR A 211 -12.33 20.55 14.60
CA TYR A 211 -11.07 20.78 15.30
C TYR A 211 -9.91 20.57 14.35
N LEU A 212 -8.99 21.51 14.34
CA LEU A 212 -7.73 21.44 13.63
C LEU A 212 -6.59 21.70 14.64
N LEU A 213 -5.93 20.62 15.05
CA LEU A 213 -4.70 20.70 15.82
C LEU A 213 -3.51 20.89 14.87
N ARG A 214 -2.63 21.81 15.19
CA ARG A 214 -1.39 22.08 14.44
C ARG A 214 -0.21 21.80 15.33
N PHE A 215 0.80 21.14 14.78
CA PHE A 215 2.03 20.78 15.47
C PHE A 215 3.22 21.33 14.70
N ASP A 216 4.22 21.78 15.41
CA ASP A 216 5.56 22.05 14.93
C ASP A 216 6.57 21.09 15.60
N LEU A 217 7.87 21.30 15.40
CA LEU A 217 8.92 20.46 15.98
C LEU A 217 8.87 20.40 17.51
N ASP A 218 8.41 21.47 18.17
CA ASP A 218 8.29 21.55 19.63
C ASP A 218 7.00 20.91 20.16
N GLY A 219 6.01 20.72 19.32
CA GLY A 219 4.74 20.04 19.61
C GLY A 219 3.49 20.84 19.23
N LEU A 220 2.44 20.75 20.06
CA LEU A 220 1.13 21.36 19.80
C LEU A 220 1.20 22.89 19.84
N MET A 221 0.83 23.52 18.74
CA MET A 221 0.72 24.96 18.63
C MET A 221 -0.58 25.48 19.27
N GLU A 222 -0.51 26.65 19.90
CA GLU A 222 -1.71 27.33 20.44
C GLU A 222 -2.72 27.61 19.31
N ASN A 223 -3.98 27.25 19.55
CA ASN A 223 -5.08 27.60 18.68
C ASN A 223 -6.05 28.56 19.40
N ARG A 224 -5.89 29.86 19.11
CA ARG A 224 -6.67 30.92 19.78
C ARG A 224 -8.17 30.88 19.49
N GLU A 225 -8.56 30.28 18.34
CA GLU A 225 -9.98 30.14 17.96
C GLU A 225 -10.72 29.11 18.83
N LEU A 226 -9.98 28.20 19.47
CA LEU A 226 -10.49 27.16 20.36
C LEU A 226 -10.32 27.47 21.83
N ASN A 227 -9.74 28.63 22.19
CA ASN A 227 -9.58 29.05 23.58
C ASN A 227 -10.95 29.19 24.27
N GLY A 228 -11.08 28.65 25.47
CA GLY A 228 -12.35 28.61 26.23
C GLY A 228 -13.27 27.45 25.84
N ASP A 229 -12.88 26.58 24.90
CA ASP A 229 -13.58 25.33 24.62
C ASP A 229 -13.13 24.25 25.61
N PRO A 230 -13.99 23.75 26.50
CA PRO A 230 -13.58 22.80 27.54
C PRO A 230 -13.01 21.49 27.00
N PHE A 231 -13.49 21.04 25.84
CA PHE A 231 -12.97 19.82 25.20
C PHE A 231 -11.56 20.05 24.66
N TYR A 232 -11.33 21.20 24.00
CA TYR A 232 -10.02 21.55 23.49
C TYR A 232 -9.00 21.77 24.61
N GLU A 233 -9.40 22.42 25.71
CA GLU A 233 -8.52 22.65 26.86
C GLU A 233 -8.08 21.33 27.51
N ASP A 234 -8.99 20.36 27.72
CA ASP A 234 -8.64 19.02 28.24
C ASP A 234 -7.74 18.27 27.25
N LEU A 235 -8.09 18.28 25.97
CA LEU A 235 -7.29 17.65 24.93
C LEU A 235 -5.87 18.25 24.85
N SER A 236 -5.75 19.57 24.81
CA SER A 236 -4.48 20.29 24.75
C SER A 236 -3.62 20.01 25.99
N LEU A 237 -4.21 20.03 27.17
CA LEU A 237 -3.52 19.72 28.44
C LEU A 237 -2.95 18.29 28.42
N ARG A 238 -3.74 17.31 28.05
CA ARG A 238 -3.28 15.90 27.99
C ARG A 238 -2.27 15.66 26.91
N THR A 239 -2.39 16.35 25.77
CA THR A 239 -1.45 16.29 24.67
C THR A 239 -0.08 16.81 25.12
N THR A 240 -0.03 17.97 25.77
CA THR A 240 1.24 18.55 26.26
C THR A 240 1.84 17.77 27.44
N GLN A 241 1.02 17.13 28.26
CA GLN A 241 1.49 16.23 29.33
C GLN A 241 2.15 14.95 28.82
N ALA A 242 1.92 14.56 27.57
CA ALA A 242 2.57 13.39 26.98
C ALA A 242 4.10 13.58 26.80
N GLY A 243 4.57 14.82 26.77
CA GLY A 243 5.99 15.16 26.62
C GLY A 243 6.21 16.29 25.63
N THR A 244 7.41 16.37 25.08
CA THR A 244 7.82 17.40 24.10
C THR A 244 8.08 16.77 22.73
N GLY A 245 7.92 17.58 21.68
CA GLY A 245 8.16 17.19 20.29
C GLY A 245 6.90 16.72 19.55
N MET A 246 6.96 16.87 18.24
CA MET A 246 5.84 16.61 17.32
C MET A 246 5.26 15.21 17.49
N ALA A 247 6.08 14.17 17.35
CA ALA A 247 5.61 12.78 17.38
C ALA A 247 4.99 12.41 18.74
N VAL A 248 5.64 12.79 19.84
CA VAL A 248 5.19 12.52 21.21
C VAL A 248 3.81 13.12 21.46
N GLN A 249 3.65 14.39 21.09
CA GLN A 249 2.39 15.10 21.34
C GLN A 249 1.30 14.69 20.36
N MET A 250 1.62 14.36 19.10
CA MET A 250 0.64 13.75 18.18
C MET A 250 0.14 12.39 18.70
N ASN A 251 1.05 11.52 19.17
CA ASN A 251 0.69 10.25 19.79
C ASN A 251 -0.21 10.46 21.02
N GLY A 252 0.13 11.42 21.89
CA GLY A 252 -0.68 11.82 23.03
C GLY A 252 -2.08 12.30 22.64
N ALA A 253 -2.19 13.18 21.64
CA ALA A 253 -3.46 13.67 21.13
C ALA A 253 -4.32 12.53 20.56
N LEU A 254 -3.73 11.64 19.76
CA LEU A 254 -4.45 10.50 19.19
C LEU A 254 -4.89 9.49 20.24
N LYS A 255 -4.12 9.29 21.32
CA LYS A 255 -4.56 8.50 22.48
C LYS A 255 -5.80 9.10 23.13
N VAL A 256 -5.83 10.40 23.37
CA VAL A 256 -6.97 11.10 23.95
C VAL A 256 -8.19 11.00 23.03
N ILE A 257 -8.01 11.26 21.72
CA ILE A 257 -9.07 11.17 20.72
C ILE A 257 -9.65 9.74 20.66
N ASN A 258 -8.80 8.71 20.67
CA ASN A 258 -9.22 7.32 20.60
C ASN A 258 -9.94 6.83 21.86
N SER A 259 -9.47 7.23 23.04
CA SER A 259 -10.07 6.85 24.31
C SER A 259 -11.36 7.62 24.63
N HIS A 260 -11.66 8.67 23.87
CA HIS A 260 -12.84 9.49 24.11
C HIS A 260 -14.12 8.72 23.75
N ARG A 261 -14.92 8.40 24.76
CA ARG A 261 -16.26 7.82 24.61
C ARG A 261 -17.28 8.93 24.35
N GLN A 262 -18.47 8.55 23.93
CA GLN A 262 -19.57 9.48 23.76
C GLN A 262 -19.80 10.29 25.08
N SER A 263 -19.87 11.61 24.93
CA SER A 263 -20.17 12.50 26.06
C SER A 263 -21.58 12.27 26.58
N GLY A 264 -21.83 12.62 27.85
CA GLY A 264 -23.16 12.51 28.46
C GLY A 264 -24.25 13.34 27.77
N ASP A 265 -23.87 14.34 26.95
CA ASP A 265 -24.75 15.14 26.10
C ASP A 265 -24.95 14.56 24.68
N GLY A 266 -24.44 13.35 24.42
CA GLY A 266 -24.58 12.65 23.14
C GLY A 266 -23.54 13.03 22.07
N ARG A 267 -22.66 14.01 22.32
CA ARG A 267 -21.61 14.36 21.35
C ARG A 267 -20.57 13.25 21.26
N ARG A 268 -20.10 12.99 20.06
CA ARG A 268 -19.05 12.02 19.75
C ARG A 268 -18.02 12.61 18.80
N ILE A 269 -16.81 12.07 18.86
CA ILE A 269 -15.78 12.35 17.87
C ILE A 269 -16.11 11.62 16.57
N SER A 270 -15.81 12.24 15.42
CA SER A 270 -16.02 11.66 14.09
C SER A 270 -15.30 10.32 13.93
N ASP A 271 -15.89 9.45 13.11
CA ASP A 271 -15.34 8.13 12.81
C ASP A 271 -14.10 8.20 11.90
N LEU A 272 -13.92 9.32 11.18
CA LEU A 272 -12.76 9.64 10.36
C LEU A 272 -11.90 10.74 11.00
N ILE A 273 -10.63 10.42 11.21
CA ILE A 273 -9.60 11.34 11.69
C ILE A 273 -8.60 11.56 10.56
N ARG A 274 -8.38 12.80 10.15
CA ARG A 274 -7.41 13.16 9.12
C ARG A 274 -6.11 13.62 9.76
N ILE A 275 -5.01 13.05 9.31
CA ILE A 275 -3.65 13.31 9.81
C ILE A 275 -2.79 13.71 8.63
N GLU A 276 -2.09 14.82 8.76
CA GLU A 276 -1.04 15.23 7.84
C GLU A 276 0.25 15.31 8.62
N VAL A 277 1.29 14.56 8.20
CA VAL A 277 2.54 14.41 8.95
C VAL A 277 3.72 14.25 7.99
N PRO A 278 4.92 14.79 8.29
CA PRO A 278 6.10 14.53 7.49
C PRO A 278 6.47 13.04 7.55
N PHE A 279 6.79 12.45 6.40
CA PHE A 279 7.34 11.09 6.34
C PHE A 279 8.86 11.16 6.39
N SER A 280 9.48 10.12 6.94
CA SER A 280 10.94 10.03 6.98
C SER A 280 11.55 10.07 5.58
N ASP A 281 12.69 10.76 5.46
CA ASP A 281 13.45 10.86 4.21
C ASP A 281 14.32 9.64 3.92
N THR A 282 14.40 8.70 4.85
CA THR A 282 15.21 7.48 4.68
C THR A 282 14.65 6.54 3.62
N ASP A 283 13.38 6.70 3.26
CA ASP A 283 12.74 5.93 2.21
C ASP A 283 12.52 6.75 0.95
N PRO A 284 12.76 6.15 -0.22
CA PRO A 284 12.48 6.79 -1.50
C PRO A 284 10.97 6.73 -1.80
N TRP A 285 10.15 7.43 -1.03
CA TRP A 285 8.76 7.65 -1.43
C TRP A 285 8.75 8.34 -2.79
N PRO A 286 8.00 7.82 -3.77
CA PRO A 286 7.86 8.48 -5.06
C PRO A 286 7.40 9.93 -4.87
N HIS A 287 8.17 10.88 -5.42
CA HIS A 287 7.86 12.31 -5.28
C HIS A 287 6.74 12.76 -6.22
N ASP A 288 6.48 11.97 -7.23
CA ASP A 288 5.55 12.24 -8.31
C ASP A 288 4.15 11.65 -8.08
N ARG A 289 3.93 10.99 -6.94
CA ARG A 289 2.65 10.41 -6.52
C ARG A 289 2.32 10.78 -5.08
N GLU A 290 1.05 11.01 -4.83
CA GLU A 290 0.54 11.19 -3.48
C GLU A 290 -0.03 9.86 -2.97
N PHE A 291 0.45 9.42 -1.80
CA PHE A 291 -0.11 8.27 -1.11
C PHE A 291 -0.95 8.73 0.07
N VAL A 292 -2.08 8.07 0.25
CA VAL A 292 -2.93 8.26 1.43
C VAL A 292 -3.08 6.92 2.13
N ILE A 293 -2.58 6.83 3.36
CA ILE A 293 -2.64 5.61 4.15
C ILE A 293 -3.89 5.63 5.01
N PHE A 294 -4.68 4.57 4.94
CA PHE A 294 -5.85 4.35 5.80
C PHE A 294 -5.52 3.27 6.82
N ASP A 295 -5.44 3.66 8.11
CA ASP A 295 -5.43 2.69 9.22
C ASP A 295 -6.87 2.35 9.56
N THR A 296 -7.22 1.09 9.43
CA THR A 296 -8.56 0.60 9.71
C THR A 296 -8.60 -0.11 11.05
N PRO A 297 -9.72 -0.05 11.78
CA PRO A 297 -9.90 -0.84 12.97
C PRO A 297 -9.75 -2.34 12.70
N GLY A 298 -9.32 -3.11 13.71
CA GLY A 298 -9.20 -4.57 13.58
C GLY A 298 -10.55 -5.26 13.39
N SER A 299 -10.59 -6.33 12.61
CA SER A 299 -11.80 -7.05 12.21
C SER A 299 -12.63 -7.66 13.34
N ASN A 300 -12.05 -7.85 14.52
CA ASN A 300 -12.75 -8.43 15.69
C ASN A 300 -13.63 -7.41 16.45
N SER A 301 -13.83 -6.21 15.92
CA SER A 301 -14.78 -5.26 16.51
C SER A 301 -16.20 -5.54 15.99
N ALA A 302 -17.21 -5.49 16.88
CA ALA A 302 -18.62 -5.79 16.58
C ALA A 302 -19.30 -4.83 15.56
N SER A 303 -18.52 -4.07 14.78
CA SER A 303 -18.97 -2.97 13.93
C SER A 303 -18.37 -3.01 12.52
N ASN A 304 -18.07 -4.19 11.97
CA ASN A 304 -17.43 -4.32 10.64
C ASN A 304 -18.16 -3.58 9.51
N GLU A 305 -19.51 -3.58 9.51
CA GLU A 305 -20.28 -2.85 8.50
C GLU A 305 -20.07 -1.32 8.58
N ASP A 306 -19.94 -0.79 9.79
CA ASP A 306 -19.69 0.64 10.00
C ASP A 306 -18.29 1.03 9.51
N HIS A 307 -17.28 0.17 9.67
CA HIS A 307 -15.92 0.44 9.21
C HIS A 307 -15.81 0.45 7.69
N ALA A 308 -16.43 -0.52 7.02
CA ALA A 308 -16.47 -0.57 5.57
C ALA A 308 -17.16 0.67 4.99
N ARG A 309 -18.23 1.15 5.64
CA ARG A 309 -18.91 2.39 5.26
C ARG A 309 -18.02 3.61 5.45
N VAL A 310 -17.38 3.76 6.62
CA VAL A 310 -16.48 4.90 6.89
C VAL A 310 -15.29 4.90 5.95
N LEU A 311 -14.71 3.74 5.66
CA LEU A 311 -13.61 3.62 4.70
C LEU A 311 -14.06 4.03 3.29
N LYS A 312 -15.23 3.56 2.86
CA LYS A 312 -15.81 3.95 1.57
C LYS A 312 -16.06 5.46 1.47
N GLU A 313 -16.64 6.07 2.51
CA GLU A 313 -16.86 7.51 2.58
C GLU A 313 -15.54 8.30 2.57
N ALA A 314 -14.51 7.80 3.28
CA ALA A 314 -13.19 8.42 3.34
C ALA A 314 -12.43 8.37 2.01
N MET A 315 -12.76 7.40 1.18
CA MET A 315 -12.18 7.20 -0.15
C MET A 315 -12.98 7.84 -1.29
N GLU A 316 -14.08 8.53 -0.97
CA GLU A 316 -14.87 9.26 -1.98
C GLU A 316 -13.99 10.30 -2.69
N GLY A 317 -13.98 10.30 -4.02
CA GLY A 317 -13.10 11.15 -4.83
C GLY A 317 -11.66 10.61 -5.01
N LEU A 318 -11.36 9.39 -4.55
CA LEU A 318 -10.09 8.72 -4.75
C LEU A 318 -10.25 7.46 -5.62
N SER A 319 -9.15 6.98 -6.18
CA SER A 319 -9.13 5.66 -6.83
C SER A 319 -9.42 4.54 -5.81
N ASN A 320 -9.71 3.32 -6.30
CA ASN A 320 -9.87 2.18 -5.42
C ASN A 320 -8.63 1.95 -4.58
N GLY A 321 -8.82 1.59 -3.32
CA GLY A 321 -7.73 1.37 -2.37
C GLY A 321 -6.93 0.11 -2.67
N LEU A 322 -5.63 0.20 -2.50
CA LEU A 322 -4.73 -0.94 -2.57
C LEU A 322 -4.66 -1.60 -1.19
N PRO A 323 -5.15 -2.83 -1.03
CA PRO A 323 -5.18 -3.48 0.27
C PRO A 323 -3.80 -4.02 0.67
N ILE A 324 -3.39 -3.68 1.88
CA ILE A 324 -2.21 -4.25 2.55
C ILE A 324 -2.72 -5.02 3.76
N PHE A 325 -2.62 -6.35 3.69
CA PHE A 325 -3.01 -7.23 4.79
C PHE A 325 -1.86 -7.41 5.76
N VAL A 326 -2.04 -6.93 6.98
CA VAL A 326 -1.07 -7.17 8.05
C VAL A 326 -1.55 -8.34 8.89
N ALA A 327 -0.80 -9.44 8.86
CA ALA A 327 -1.01 -10.61 9.68
C ALA A 327 0.17 -10.80 10.64
N GLU A 328 -0.07 -11.37 11.82
CA GLU A 328 0.99 -11.77 12.72
C GLU A 328 1.53 -13.14 12.30
N TYR A 329 2.85 -13.31 12.32
CA TYR A 329 3.50 -14.58 11.95
C TYR A 329 2.92 -15.80 12.69
N SER A 330 2.70 -15.66 14.00
CA SER A 330 2.19 -16.76 14.85
C SER A 330 0.73 -17.14 14.61
N SER A 331 -0.01 -16.37 13.81
CA SER A 331 -1.46 -16.54 13.61
C SER A 331 -1.87 -16.58 12.14
N LEU A 332 -0.93 -16.83 11.21
CA LEU A 332 -1.21 -16.83 9.77
C LEU A 332 -2.34 -17.78 9.37
N ASP A 333 -2.41 -18.94 9.98
CA ASP A 333 -3.38 -20.01 9.75
C ASP A 333 -4.66 -19.88 10.61
N SER A 334 -4.85 -18.75 11.27
CA SER A 334 -6.01 -18.56 12.14
C SER A 334 -7.32 -18.41 11.35
N THR A 335 -8.40 -18.94 11.90
CA THR A 335 -9.77 -18.77 11.38
C THR A 335 -10.15 -17.30 11.25
N ASP A 336 -9.64 -16.47 12.15
CA ASP A 336 -9.90 -15.02 12.14
C ASP A 336 -9.31 -14.33 10.92
N ASN A 337 -8.11 -14.73 10.48
CA ASN A 337 -7.53 -14.25 9.24
C ASN A 337 -8.32 -14.73 8.01
N ALA A 338 -8.75 -15.99 7.98
CA ALA A 338 -9.56 -16.53 6.90
C ALA A 338 -10.90 -15.77 6.76
N ASN A 339 -11.55 -15.46 7.88
CA ASN A 339 -12.79 -14.66 7.89
C ASN A 339 -12.53 -13.23 7.39
N LEU A 340 -11.43 -12.60 7.82
CA LEU A 340 -11.04 -11.27 7.37
C LEU A 340 -10.86 -11.23 5.85
N TYR A 341 -10.20 -12.22 5.26
CA TYR A 341 -10.01 -12.28 3.81
C TYR A 341 -11.34 -12.37 3.06
N GLN A 342 -12.32 -13.12 3.57
CA GLN A 342 -13.65 -13.20 2.96
C GLN A 342 -14.45 -11.89 3.10
N GLU A 343 -14.31 -11.19 4.21
CA GLU A 343 -15.00 -9.91 4.43
C GLU A 343 -14.51 -8.82 3.48
N ILE A 344 -13.22 -8.82 3.16
CA ILE A 344 -12.60 -7.82 2.32
C ILE A 344 -12.99 -7.95 0.85
N GLU A 345 -13.21 -9.18 0.36
CA GLU A 345 -13.78 -9.41 -0.99
C GLU A 345 -15.12 -8.68 -1.19
N GLN A 346 -15.78 -8.29 -0.11
CA GLN A 346 -17.07 -7.61 -0.15
C GLN A 346 -16.99 -6.08 -0.10
N ILE A 347 -15.78 -5.48 0.04
CA ILE A 347 -15.60 -4.02 0.10
C ILE A 347 -15.37 -3.46 -1.31
N PRO A 348 -16.37 -2.85 -1.97
CA PRO A 348 -16.25 -2.39 -3.37
C PRO A 348 -15.21 -1.29 -3.61
N ALA A 349 -14.74 -0.65 -2.53
CA ALA A 349 -13.76 0.44 -2.59
C ALA A 349 -12.30 -0.09 -2.63
N ILE A 350 -12.10 -1.40 -2.58
CA ILE A 350 -10.79 -2.06 -2.57
C ILE A 350 -10.57 -2.80 -3.88
N ASP A 351 -9.39 -2.62 -4.46
CA ASP A 351 -8.98 -3.36 -5.65
C ASP A 351 -8.16 -4.59 -5.24
N GLU A 352 -8.83 -5.74 -5.16
CA GLU A 352 -8.25 -7.03 -4.76
C GLU A 352 -7.06 -7.46 -5.63
N ARG A 353 -7.00 -7.00 -6.89
CA ARG A 353 -5.93 -7.35 -7.83
C ARG A 353 -4.56 -6.88 -7.35
N PHE A 354 -4.53 -5.88 -6.47
CA PHE A 354 -3.32 -5.30 -5.91
C PHE A 354 -3.09 -5.68 -4.45
N ALA A 355 -3.72 -6.77 -3.99
CA ALA A 355 -3.57 -7.20 -2.62
C ALA A 355 -2.15 -7.68 -2.32
N MET A 356 -1.62 -7.20 -1.19
CA MET A 356 -0.31 -7.52 -0.65
C MET A 356 -0.47 -8.04 0.78
N ILE A 357 0.30 -9.05 1.15
CA ILE A 357 0.31 -9.58 2.52
C ILE A 357 1.63 -9.22 3.20
N VAL A 358 1.51 -8.61 4.36
CA VAL A 358 2.63 -8.29 5.25
C VAL A 358 2.53 -9.17 6.48
N VAL A 359 3.46 -10.10 6.62
CA VAL A 359 3.62 -10.95 7.80
C VAL A 359 4.51 -10.23 8.79
N ASN A 360 3.87 -9.58 9.74
CA ASN A 360 4.55 -8.79 10.76
C ASN A 360 5.02 -9.65 11.93
N LYS A 361 5.91 -9.11 12.76
CA LYS A 361 6.56 -9.81 13.90
C LYS A 361 7.34 -11.06 13.46
N ALA A 362 7.84 -11.07 12.23
CA ALA A 362 8.66 -12.16 11.70
C ALA A 362 9.97 -12.35 12.48
N ASP A 363 10.43 -11.32 13.20
CA ASP A 363 11.53 -11.36 14.14
C ASP A 363 11.29 -12.26 15.36
N SER A 364 10.02 -12.58 15.66
CA SER A 364 9.65 -13.50 16.74
C SER A 364 9.66 -14.97 16.31
N ALA A 365 9.84 -15.25 15.03
CA ALA A 365 9.87 -16.59 14.49
C ALA A 365 11.25 -17.23 14.65
N ASP A 366 11.28 -18.49 14.99
CA ASP A 366 12.49 -19.33 14.83
C ASP A 366 12.66 -19.63 13.33
N LEU A 367 13.06 -18.62 12.57
CA LEU A 367 13.30 -18.78 11.14
C LEU A 367 14.52 -19.68 10.91
N PRO A 368 14.48 -20.61 9.94
CA PRO A 368 15.65 -21.34 9.50
C PRO A 368 16.76 -20.36 9.11
N LYS A 369 18.03 -20.72 9.35
CA LYS A 369 19.17 -19.94 8.89
C LYS A 369 19.14 -19.90 7.35
N GLY A 370 18.61 -18.82 6.78
CA GLY A 370 18.42 -18.66 5.34
C GLY A 370 17.01 -18.23 4.93
N GLY A 371 16.11 -18.09 5.92
CA GLY A 371 14.69 -17.77 5.66
C GLY A 371 13.88 -19.01 5.29
N PHE A 372 12.62 -18.80 4.93
CA PHE A 372 11.78 -19.82 4.32
C PHE A 372 12.18 -20.00 2.85
N ASP A 373 12.25 -21.24 2.40
CA ASP A 373 12.36 -21.50 0.97
C ASP A 373 10.99 -21.25 0.26
N ASP A 374 11.02 -21.16 -1.07
CA ASP A 374 9.82 -20.87 -1.86
C ASP A 374 8.75 -21.97 -1.72
N ASP A 375 9.14 -23.22 -1.43
CA ASP A 375 8.23 -24.33 -1.22
C ASP A 375 7.52 -24.22 0.14
N GLU A 376 8.23 -23.81 1.19
CA GLU A 376 7.67 -23.56 2.52
C GLU A 376 6.71 -22.36 2.50
N ILE A 377 7.10 -21.27 1.85
CA ILE A 377 6.24 -20.11 1.62
C ILE A 377 4.99 -20.53 0.85
N THR A 378 5.15 -21.29 -0.22
CA THR A 378 4.04 -21.79 -1.03
C THR A 378 3.11 -22.71 -0.23
N GLN A 379 3.63 -23.56 0.65
CA GLN A 379 2.81 -24.38 1.53
C GLN A 379 2.02 -23.55 2.54
N ILE A 380 2.65 -22.62 3.22
CA ILE A 380 1.98 -21.70 4.15
C ILE A 380 0.86 -20.94 3.42
N MET A 381 1.12 -20.49 2.20
CA MET A 381 0.17 -19.77 1.35
C MET A 381 -1.03 -20.60 0.93
N HIS A 382 -0.80 -21.82 0.43
CA HIS A 382 -1.88 -22.68 -0.05
C HIS A 382 -2.86 -23.12 1.04
N TRP A 383 -2.42 -23.16 2.28
CA TRP A 383 -3.24 -23.68 3.38
C TRP A 383 -4.06 -22.60 4.08
N SER A 384 -3.65 -21.32 3.99
CA SER A 384 -4.19 -20.28 4.86
C SER A 384 -4.79 -19.08 4.13
N ILE A 385 -4.44 -18.86 2.86
CA ILE A 385 -4.77 -17.61 2.16
C ILE A 385 -5.29 -17.88 0.75
N PRO A 386 -6.45 -17.32 0.35
CA PRO A 386 -6.94 -17.39 -1.03
C PRO A 386 -5.92 -16.81 -2.01
N SER A 387 -5.69 -17.53 -3.14
CA SER A 387 -4.65 -17.19 -4.11
C SER A 387 -4.82 -15.82 -4.79
N ASN A 388 -6.03 -15.28 -4.82
CA ASN A 388 -6.32 -13.94 -5.33
C ASN A 388 -5.83 -12.80 -4.41
N LEU A 389 -5.56 -13.07 -3.12
CA LEU A 389 -5.19 -12.05 -2.14
C LEU A 389 -3.68 -11.81 -2.01
N TYR A 390 -2.84 -12.57 -2.67
CA TYR A 390 -1.39 -12.36 -2.65
C TYR A 390 -0.77 -12.14 -4.04
N GLY A 391 -1.58 -11.64 -4.96
CA GLY A 391 -1.12 -11.34 -6.31
C GLY A 391 0.12 -10.43 -6.37
N GLN A 392 0.34 -9.63 -5.34
CA GLN A 392 1.49 -8.73 -5.18
C GLN A 392 2.53 -9.24 -4.19
N GLY A 393 2.42 -10.49 -3.74
CA GLY A 393 3.40 -11.16 -2.90
C GLY A 393 3.11 -11.13 -1.41
N ILE A 394 3.95 -11.86 -0.68
CA ILE A 394 3.97 -11.94 0.78
C ILE A 394 5.33 -11.46 1.28
N TYR A 395 5.32 -10.56 2.24
CA TYR A 395 6.51 -9.92 2.78
C TYR A 395 6.61 -10.14 4.28
N PHE A 396 7.69 -10.78 4.72
CA PHE A 396 7.99 -10.97 6.13
C PHE A 396 8.74 -9.76 6.66
N VAL A 397 8.18 -9.11 7.69
CA VAL A 397 8.73 -7.87 8.22
C VAL A 397 8.77 -7.86 9.75
N SER A 398 9.66 -7.04 10.31
CA SER A 398 9.62 -6.58 11.69
C SER A 398 9.36 -5.07 11.70
N SER A 399 8.13 -4.68 11.99
CA SER A 399 7.77 -3.26 12.02
C SER A 399 8.52 -2.49 13.11
N ILE A 400 8.87 -3.13 14.23
CA ILE A 400 9.64 -2.50 15.30
C ILE A 400 11.08 -2.24 14.85
N LEU A 401 11.72 -3.20 14.20
CA LEU A 401 13.08 -3.00 13.66
C LEU A 401 13.08 -1.93 12.57
N GLY A 402 12.08 -1.95 11.67
CA GLY A 402 11.94 -0.95 10.63
C GLY A 402 11.73 0.46 11.18
N LEU A 403 10.88 0.61 12.20
CA LEU A 403 10.65 1.90 12.87
C LEU A 403 11.94 2.38 13.57
N GLY A 404 12.60 1.50 14.35
CA GLY A 404 13.82 1.83 15.05
C GLY A 404 14.97 2.22 14.11
N ALA A 405 15.08 1.58 12.96
CA ALA A 405 16.06 1.95 11.94
C ALA A 405 15.84 3.38 11.38
N LYS A 406 14.59 3.82 11.26
CA LYS A 406 14.23 5.13 10.71
C LYS A 406 14.28 6.27 11.72
N ASN A 407 13.98 6.00 12.99
CA ASN A 407 13.99 6.99 14.07
C ASN A 407 15.22 6.92 14.97
N SER A 408 16.30 6.29 14.52
CA SER A 408 17.57 6.17 15.24
C SER A 408 17.46 5.42 16.59
N GLY A 409 16.48 4.53 16.72
CA GLY A 409 16.22 3.76 17.93
C GLY A 409 15.48 4.52 19.04
N GLU A 410 14.96 5.69 18.74
CA GLU A 410 14.17 6.48 19.70
C GLU A 410 12.69 6.08 19.62
N PHE A 411 12.13 5.61 20.72
CA PHE A 411 10.72 5.20 20.82
C PHE A 411 9.98 6.00 21.87
N ILE A 412 8.68 6.23 21.62
CA ILE A 412 7.77 6.82 22.62
C ILE A 412 7.32 5.74 23.61
N SER A 413 7.18 4.51 23.12
CA SER A 413 6.77 3.35 23.92
C SER A 413 7.97 2.62 24.49
N ASP A 414 8.09 2.54 25.84
CA ASP A 414 9.14 1.78 26.52
C ASP A 414 9.13 0.30 26.08
N ASN A 415 7.96 -0.30 25.87
CA ASN A 415 7.81 -1.67 25.38
C ASN A 415 8.41 -1.87 23.98
N TYR A 416 8.35 -0.84 23.13
CA TYR A 416 8.96 -0.89 21.80
C TYR A 416 10.48 -0.74 21.87
N ALA A 417 10.96 0.15 22.72
CA ALA A 417 12.39 0.30 22.99
C ALA A 417 13.00 -1.02 23.47
N GLU A 418 12.37 -1.66 24.47
CA GLU A 418 12.81 -2.95 25.00
C GLU A 418 12.83 -4.06 23.93
N LYS A 419 11.75 -4.18 23.16
CA LYS A 419 11.66 -5.16 22.06
C LYS A 419 12.71 -4.91 20.98
N PHE A 420 12.95 -3.66 20.62
CA PHE A 420 13.97 -3.29 19.64
C PHE A 420 15.38 -3.67 20.11
N GLU A 421 15.72 -3.36 21.35
CA GLU A 421 17.02 -3.76 21.95
C GLU A 421 17.18 -5.28 22.00
N ASP A 422 16.15 -6.02 22.38
CA ASP A 422 16.19 -7.48 22.42
C ASP A 422 16.41 -8.10 21.03
N GLN A 423 15.83 -7.51 20.00
CA GLN A 423 16.01 -7.95 18.61
C GLN A 423 17.41 -7.63 18.07
N GLN A 424 17.99 -6.51 18.46
CA GLN A 424 19.37 -6.17 18.07
C GLN A 424 20.44 -7.10 18.71
N ARG A 425 20.11 -7.77 19.81
CA ARG A 425 21.01 -8.71 20.50
C ARG A 425 20.99 -10.12 19.93
N LYS A 426 19.96 -10.48 19.16
CA LYS A 426 19.82 -11.78 18.47
C LYS A 426 20.51 -11.77 17.12
#